data_70f9a63bf8b65c0362dc63344ef2de42
#
_entry.id   70f9a63bf8b65c0362dc63344ef2de42
#
_cell.length_a   1.000
_cell.length_b   1.000
_cell.length_c   1.000
_cell.angle_alpha   90.00
_cell.angle_beta   90.00
_cell.angle_gamma   90.00
#
_symmetry.space_group_name_H-M   'P 1'
#
loop_
_entity.id
_entity.type
_entity.pdbx_description
1 polymer ?
#
loop_
_entity_poly.entity_id
_entity_poly.type
_entity_poly.pdbx_seq_one_letter_code
_entity_poly.pdbx_strand_id
1 'polypeptide(L)'
;MAKTMKITAILSLLLTIVCTLLHIKIANDILLTLAITFGTIAYHFCMRLLVGEIVNALLHNKVDYNKKWFKVGKTELSLYNKLKVKNWKGKMPTYDKSLFDSGEHSWDEIAQAMCQSEIVHETIVVFSFLPIVSAVWFGSLPVFIITSVLSAGFDLMFVVMQRYNRPRIIKLIKRYEKGVGSSEKSI
;
A
#
# COMPACT_ATOMS: atom_id res chain seq x y z
N MET A 1 3.95 -7.34 -10.42
CA MET A 1 4.52 -6.56 -9.31
C MET A 1 4.95 -7.43 -8.12
N ALA A 2 4.15 -8.38 -7.65
CA ALA A 2 4.50 -9.28 -6.54
C ALA A 2 5.87 -9.97 -6.70
N LYS A 3 6.18 -10.49 -7.90
CA LYS A 3 7.47 -11.13 -8.20
C LYS A 3 8.66 -10.17 -7.99
N THR A 4 8.55 -8.93 -8.47
CA THR A 4 9.61 -7.92 -8.29
C THR A 4 9.83 -7.61 -6.81
N MET A 5 8.75 -7.45 -6.03
CA MET A 5 8.83 -7.19 -4.58
C MET A 5 9.54 -8.34 -3.85
N LYS A 6 9.19 -9.60 -4.15
CA LYS A 6 9.84 -10.79 -3.56
C LYS A 6 11.34 -10.84 -3.91
N ILE A 7 11.68 -10.60 -5.17
CA ILE A 7 13.08 -10.57 -5.62
C ILE A 7 13.87 -9.46 -4.89
N THR A 8 13.30 -8.24 -4.80
CA THR A 8 13.96 -7.12 -4.11
C THR A 8 14.15 -7.44 -2.62
N ALA A 9 13.15 -8.03 -1.95
CA ALA A 9 13.27 -8.44 -0.55
C ALA A 9 14.41 -9.44 -0.34
N ILE A 10 14.50 -10.48 -1.19
CA ILE A 10 15.54 -11.51 -1.09
C ILE A 10 16.92 -10.91 -1.37
N LEU A 11 17.08 -10.12 -2.45
CA LEU A 11 18.35 -9.51 -2.80
C LEU A 11 18.85 -8.55 -1.72
N SER A 12 17.97 -7.70 -1.19
CA SER A 12 18.35 -6.76 -0.14
C SER A 12 18.72 -7.50 1.17
N LEU A 13 18.02 -8.59 1.51
CA LEU A 13 18.38 -9.41 2.65
C LEU A 13 19.75 -10.08 2.49
N LEU A 14 20.04 -10.64 1.32
CA LEU A 14 21.37 -11.21 1.02
C LEU A 14 22.47 -10.16 1.10
N LEU A 15 22.25 -8.97 0.52
CA LEU A 15 23.22 -7.88 0.61
C LEU A 15 23.44 -7.42 2.05
N THR A 16 22.39 -7.37 2.86
CA THR A 16 22.50 -7.07 4.29
C THR A 16 23.44 -8.05 4.99
N ILE A 17 23.21 -9.35 4.77
CA ILE A 17 24.05 -10.42 5.37
C ILE A 17 25.49 -10.28 4.91
N VAL A 18 25.75 -10.13 3.61
CA VAL A 18 27.10 -10.01 3.06
C VAL A 18 27.82 -8.79 3.64
N CYS A 19 27.18 -7.61 3.62
CA CYS A 19 27.77 -6.36 4.15
C CYS A 19 28.05 -6.48 5.65
N THR A 20 27.16 -7.11 6.43
CA THR A 20 27.36 -7.33 7.87
C THR A 20 28.54 -8.26 8.13
N LEU A 21 28.67 -9.39 7.42
CA LEU A 21 29.79 -10.32 7.57
C LEU A 21 31.11 -9.68 7.18
N LEU A 22 31.14 -8.86 6.12
CA LEU A 22 32.32 -8.11 5.71
C LEU A 22 32.67 -7.03 6.74
N HIS A 23 31.71 -6.31 7.30
CA HIS A 23 31.92 -5.33 8.35
C HIS A 23 32.57 -5.97 9.59
N ILE A 24 32.09 -7.14 10.04
CA ILE A 24 32.66 -7.88 11.17
C ILE A 24 34.14 -8.24 10.93
N LYS A 25 34.51 -8.56 9.69
CA LYS A 25 35.89 -8.95 9.34
C LYS A 25 36.83 -7.77 9.15
N ILE A 26 36.35 -6.68 8.56
CA ILE A 26 37.21 -5.56 8.07
C ILE A 26 37.03 -4.32 8.95
N ALA A 27 36.02 -4.28 9.82
CA ALA A 27 35.66 -3.12 10.69
C ALA A 27 35.53 -1.81 9.91
N ASN A 28 34.84 -1.82 8.75
CA ASN A 28 34.70 -0.65 7.88
C ASN A 28 33.27 -0.07 8.03
N ASP A 29 33.17 1.21 8.39
CA ASP A 29 31.91 1.92 8.63
C ASP A 29 31.02 2.07 7.39
N ILE A 30 31.64 2.09 6.20
CA ILE A 30 30.87 2.10 4.92
C ILE A 30 30.08 0.79 4.78
N LEU A 31 30.68 -0.35 5.14
CA LEU A 31 30.00 -1.64 5.10
C LEU A 31 28.84 -1.71 6.11
N LEU A 32 29.01 -1.11 7.29
CA LEU A 32 27.92 -0.99 8.25
C LEU A 32 26.78 -0.14 7.71
N THR A 33 27.09 1.02 7.12
CA THR A 33 26.07 1.90 6.51
C THR A 33 25.33 1.22 5.38
N LEU A 34 26.03 0.44 4.53
CA LEU A 34 25.41 -0.36 3.47
C LEU A 34 24.52 -1.48 4.06
N ALA A 35 24.99 -2.17 5.10
CA ALA A 35 24.20 -3.20 5.78
C ALA A 35 22.90 -2.62 6.35
N ILE A 36 22.95 -1.47 7.02
CA ILE A 36 21.78 -0.77 7.53
C ILE A 36 20.83 -0.37 6.39
N THR A 37 21.36 0.17 5.30
CA THR A 37 20.58 0.60 4.14
C THR A 37 19.84 -0.59 3.50
N PHE A 38 20.55 -1.68 3.18
CA PHE A 38 19.93 -2.87 2.60
C PHE A 38 18.98 -3.56 3.58
N GLY A 39 19.30 -3.57 4.88
CA GLY A 39 18.42 -4.11 5.92
C GLY A 39 17.11 -3.34 6.02
N THR A 40 17.17 -2.03 5.93
CA THR A 40 15.96 -1.18 5.95
C THR A 40 15.11 -1.38 4.68
N ILE A 41 15.74 -1.52 3.52
CA ILE A 41 15.04 -1.88 2.27
C ILE A 41 14.38 -3.25 2.41
N ALA A 42 15.13 -4.26 2.90
CA ALA A 42 14.59 -5.60 3.14
C ALA A 42 13.37 -5.56 4.07
N TYR A 43 13.48 -4.82 5.18
CA TYR A 43 12.36 -4.62 6.11
C TYR A 43 11.12 -4.08 5.40
N HIS A 44 11.24 -2.98 4.65
CA HIS A 44 10.09 -2.37 3.99
C HIS A 44 9.42 -3.29 2.98
N PHE A 45 10.16 -4.09 2.22
CA PHE A 45 9.58 -5.04 1.27
C PHE A 45 8.97 -6.26 1.95
N CYS A 46 9.65 -6.84 2.95
CA CYS A 46 9.10 -7.96 3.73
C CYS A 46 7.84 -7.56 4.48
N MET A 47 7.83 -6.40 5.12
CA MET A 47 6.68 -5.87 5.84
C MET A 47 5.47 -5.70 4.93
N ARG A 48 5.64 -5.13 3.72
CA ARG A 48 4.56 -5.01 2.73
C ARG A 48 3.96 -6.36 2.34
N LEU A 49 4.80 -7.37 2.10
CA LEU A 49 4.34 -8.72 1.76
C LEU A 49 3.57 -9.34 2.92
N LEU A 50 4.10 -9.25 4.14
CA LEU A 50 3.47 -9.80 5.35
C LEU A 50 2.13 -9.11 5.65
N VAL A 51 2.08 -7.79 5.64
CA VAL A 51 0.84 -7.04 5.89
C VAL A 51 -0.21 -7.39 4.84
N GLY A 52 0.19 -7.45 3.57
CA GLY A 52 -0.73 -7.83 2.48
C GLY A 52 -1.31 -9.23 2.68
N GLU A 53 -0.48 -10.21 3.01
CA GLU A 53 -0.92 -11.60 3.26
C GLU A 53 -1.80 -11.71 4.50
N ILE A 54 -1.41 -11.09 5.63
CA ILE A 54 -2.20 -11.12 6.88
C ILE A 54 -3.57 -10.47 6.68
N VAL A 55 -3.62 -9.27 6.10
CA VAL A 55 -4.90 -8.57 5.88
C VAL A 55 -5.78 -9.35 4.92
N ASN A 56 -5.20 -9.95 3.86
CA ASN A 56 -5.95 -10.79 2.93
C ASN A 56 -6.50 -12.05 3.60
N ALA A 57 -5.72 -12.69 4.45
CA ALA A 57 -6.15 -13.88 5.22
C ALA A 57 -7.25 -13.55 6.23
N LEU A 58 -7.30 -12.33 6.75
CA LEU A 58 -8.31 -11.89 7.72
C LEU A 58 -9.60 -11.39 7.06
N LEU A 59 -9.51 -10.67 5.97
CA LEU A 59 -10.63 -9.94 5.39
C LEU A 59 -11.19 -10.57 4.10
N HIS A 60 -10.39 -11.35 3.35
CA HIS A 60 -10.80 -12.05 2.12
C HIS A 60 -11.52 -11.15 1.11
N ASN A 61 -11.11 -9.88 0.99
CA ASN A 61 -11.78 -8.83 0.20
C ASN A 61 -13.25 -8.58 0.59
N LYS A 62 -13.67 -8.95 1.81
CA LYS A 62 -15.03 -8.74 2.33
C LYS A 62 -15.06 -7.63 3.35
N VAL A 63 -15.01 -6.39 2.88
CA VAL A 63 -14.96 -5.19 3.73
C VAL A 63 -16.15 -4.29 3.44
N ASP A 64 -16.96 -3.97 4.44
CA ASP A 64 -18.12 -3.08 4.30
C ASP A 64 -17.64 -1.63 4.03
N TYR A 65 -17.77 -1.22 2.78
CA TYR A 65 -17.42 0.13 2.30
C TYR A 65 -18.38 1.24 2.80
N ASN A 66 -19.51 0.87 3.46
CA ASN A 66 -20.44 1.85 4.05
C ASN A 66 -19.98 2.36 5.41
N LYS A 67 -18.99 1.72 6.04
CA LYS A 67 -18.43 2.17 7.32
C LYS A 67 -17.92 3.61 7.24
N LYS A 68 -18.05 4.34 8.34
CA LYS A 68 -17.66 5.76 8.44
C LYS A 68 -16.21 6.02 8.03
N TRP A 69 -15.30 5.10 8.34
CA TRP A 69 -13.88 5.16 7.99
C TRP A 69 -13.64 5.37 6.49
N PHE A 70 -14.41 4.70 5.67
CA PHE A 70 -14.26 4.73 4.21
C PHE A 70 -15.02 5.87 3.53
N LYS A 71 -15.78 6.67 4.28
CA LYS A 71 -16.49 7.82 3.71
C LYS A 71 -15.52 8.97 3.43
N VAL A 72 -15.56 9.46 2.21
CA VAL A 72 -14.72 10.57 1.74
C VAL A 72 -15.49 11.88 1.83
N GLY A 73 -14.95 12.83 2.58
CA GLY A 73 -15.55 14.15 2.79
C GLY A 73 -15.31 15.12 1.61
N LYS A 74 -16.07 16.22 1.58
CA LYS A 74 -15.92 17.26 0.54
C LYS A 74 -14.55 17.93 0.56
N THR A 75 -14.02 18.21 1.75
CA THR A 75 -12.69 18.80 1.95
C THR A 75 -11.58 17.88 1.44
N GLU A 76 -11.69 16.58 1.71
CA GLU A 76 -10.78 15.56 1.25
C GLU A 76 -10.79 15.44 -0.29
N LEU A 77 -11.97 15.42 -0.92
CA LEU A 77 -12.09 15.43 -2.38
C LEU A 77 -11.49 16.70 -3.00
N SER A 78 -11.66 17.86 -2.35
CA SER A 78 -11.03 19.11 -2.79
C SER A 78 -9.50 19.01 -2.76
N LEU A 79 -8.94 18.44 -1.68
CA LEU A 79 -7.50 18.19 -1.57
C LEU A 79 -7.00 17.27 -2.70
N TYR A 80 -7.71 16.17 -2.99
CA TYR A 80 -7.35 15.25 -4.06
C TYR A 80 -7.39 15.88 -5.44
N ASN A 81 -8.31 16.82 -5.67
CA ASN A 81 -8.36 17.59 -6.90
C ASN A 81 -7.16 18.56 -7.01
N LYS A 82 -6.78 19.24 -5.90
CA LYS A 82 -5.57 20.09 -5.84
C LYS A 82 -4.30 19.27 -6.09
N LEU A 83 -4.20 18.07 -5.53
CA LEU A 83 -3.11 17.13 -5.75
C LEU A 83 -3.12 16.49 -7.15
N LYS A 84 -4.10 16.83 -8.00
CA LYS A 84 -4.25 16.32 -9.37
C LYS A 84 -4.19 14.78 -9.44
N VAL A 85 -4.81 14.10 -8.45
CA VAL A 85 -4.81 12.63 -8.34
C VAL A 85 -5.23 11.96 -9.64
N LYS A 86 -6.18 12.55 -10.38
CA LYS A 86 -6.63 12.06 -11.69
C LYS A 86 -5.47 11.83 -12.67
N ASN A 87 -4.42 12.65 -12.62
CA ASN A 87 -3.35 12.67 -13.63
C ASN A 87 -2.29 11.59 -13.39
N TRP A 88 -2.06 11.20 -12.14
CA TRP A 88 -0.99 10.25 -11.79
C TRP A 88 -1.51 8.87 -11.33
N LYS A 89 -2.75 8.76 -10.86
CA LYS A 89 -3.29 7.49 -10.36
C LYS A 89 -3.21 6.34 -11.36
N GLY A 90 -3.36 6.60 -12.67
CA GLY A 90 -3.26 5.58 -13.72
C GLY A 90 -1.84 5.08 -13.98
N LYS A 91 -0.83 5.75 -13.45
CA LYS A 91 0.58 5.35 -13.53
C LYS A 91 1.04 4.53 -12.33
N MET A 92 0.19 4.43 -11.29
CA MET A 92 0.50 3.65 -10.09
C MET A 92 0.52 2.16 -10.41
N PRO A 93 1.54 1.45 -9.95
CA PRO A 93 1.62 0.01 -10.14
C PRO A 93 0.54 -0.68 -9.28
N THR A 94 -0.09 -1.72 -9.80
CA THR A 94 -1.09 -2.51 -9.08
C THR A 94 -0.51 -3.89 -8.77
N TYR A 95 -0.70 -4.37 -7.54
CA TYR A 95 -0.22 -5.68 -7.10
C TYR A 95 -0.93 -6.79 -7.87
N ASP A 96 -2.26 -6.75 -7.88
CA ASP A 96 -3.13 -7.61 -8.67
C ASP A 96 -4.17 -6.74 -9.39
N LYS A 97 -4.15 -6.75 -10.73
CA LYS A 97 -5.07 -5.97 -11.55
C LYS A 97 -6.43 -6.64 -11.68
N SER A 98 -6.51 -7.97 -11.56
CA SER A 98 -7.74 -8.72 -11.74
C SER A 98 -8.80 -8.31 -10.72
N LEU A 99 -8.41 -8.03 -9.47
CA LEU A 99 -9.30 -7.59 -8.41
C LEU A 99 -10.10 -6.30 -8.71
N PHE A 100 -9.66 -5.53 -9.71
CA PHE A 100 -10.28 -4.26 -10.12
C PHE A 100 -10.85 -4.31 -11.54
N ASP A 101 -10.93 -5.51 -12.12
CA ASP A 101 -11.48 -5.71 -13.46
C ASP A 101 -13.01 -5.91 -13.37
N SER A 102 -13.75 -4.99 -13.99
CA SER A 102 -15.20 -5.05 -14.05
C SER A 102 -15.75 -6.16 -14.98
N GLY A 103 -14.90 -6.82 -15.75
CA GLY A 103 -15.23 -8.00 -16.53
C GLY A 103 -15.22 -9.29 -15.69
N GLU A 104 -14.43 -9.31 -14.61
CA GLU A 104 -14.28 -10.48 -13.73
C GLU A 104 -15.04 -10.32 -12.40
N HIS A 105 -15.22 -9.07 -11.93
CA HIS A 105 -15.81 -8.76 -10.62
C HIS A 105 -16.95 -7.74 -10.72
N SER A 106 -17.95 -7.89 -9.85
CA SER A 106 -19.02 -6.90 -9.67
C SER A 106 -18.48 -5.60 -9.08
N TRP A 107 -19.18 -4.49 -9.30
CA TRP A 107 -18.82 -3.19 -8.70
C TRP A 107 -18.75 -3.23 -7.17
N ASP A 108 -19.60 -4.08 -6.55
CA ASP A 108 -19.61 -4.29 -5.11
C ASP A 108 -18.31 -4.95 -4.62
N GLU A 109 -17.88 -6.05 -5.26
CA GLU A 109 -16.61 -6.71 -4.97
C GLU A 109 -15.42 -5.78 -5.18
N ILE A 110 -15.42 -5.00 -6.26
CA ILE A 110 -14.38 -3.98 -6.51
C ILE A 110 -14.34 -2.94 -5.38
N ALA A 111 -15.50 -2.45 -4.91
CA ALA A 111 -15.56 -1.49 -3.81
C ALA A 111 -15.02 -2.09 -2.50
N GLN A 112 -15.30 -3.36 -2.22
CA GLN A 112 -14.78 -4.10 -1.07
C GLN A 112 -13.25 -4.29 -1.16
N ALA A 113 -12.75 -4.71 -2.31
CA ALA A 113 -11.31 -4.86 -2.57
C ALA A 113 -10.56 -3.52 -2.43
N MET A 114 -11.17 -2.41 -2.85
CA MET A 114 -10.62 -1.06 -2.64
C MET A 114 -10.49 -0.71 -1.16
N CYS A 115 -11.47 -1.09 -0.33
CA CYS A 115 -11.39 -0.87 1.12
C CYS A 115 -10.30 -1.73 1.77
N GLN A 116 -10.18 -2.99 1.37
CA GLN A 116 -9.10 -3.84 1.87
C GLN A 116 -7.73 -3.30 1.46
N SER A 117 -7.56 -2.87 0.22
CA SER A 117 -6.32 -2.25 -0.26
C SER A 117 -5.96 -0.99 0.54
N GLU A 118 -6.95 -0.16 0.90
CA GLU A 118 -6.76 1.02 1.76
C GLU A 118 -6.22 0.61 3.13
N ILE A 119 -6.85 -0.36 3.81
CA ILE A 119 -6.39 -0.87 5.11
C ILE A 119 -4.95 -1.39 5.03
N VAL A 120 -4.62 -2.16 4.00
CA VAL A 120 -3.25 -2.67 3.79
C VAL A 120 -2.26 -1.51 3.74
N HIS A 121 -2.51 -0.51 2.89
CA HIS A 121 -1.58 0.59 2.72
C HIS A 121 -1.53 1.53 3.93
N GLU A 122 -2.64 1.79 4.63
CA GLU A 122 -2.65 2.53 5.90
C GLU A 122 -1.80 1.83 6.97
N THR A 123 -1.93 0.51 7.09
CA THR A 123 -1.12 -0.30 8.01
C THR A 123 0.36 -0.22 7.66
N ILE A 124 0.71 -0.31 6.38
CA ILE A 124 2.09 -0.18 5.89
C ILE A 124 2.64 1.21 6.19
N VAL A 125 1.87 2.29 6.00
CA VAL A 125 2.29 3.66 6.34
C VAL A 125 2.71 3.74 7.79
N VAL A 126 1.92 3.21 8.72
CA VAL A 126 2.24 3.22 10.16
C VAL A 126 3.51 2.41 10.43
N PHE A 127 3.61 1.19 9.91
CA PHE A 127 4.76 0.31 10.15
C PHE A 127 6.03 0.77 9.45
N SER A 128 5.94 1.62 8.44
CA SER A 128 7.11 2.21 7.79
C SER A 128 7.99 3.04 8.73
N PHE A 129 7.46 3.50 9.88
CA PHE A 129 8.22 4.27 10.86
C PHE A 129 8.89 3.41 11.95
N LEU A 130 8.60 2.11 12.05
CA LEU A 130 9.22 1.23 13.04
C LEU A 130 10.76 1.16 12.93
N PRO A 131 11.38 1.15 11.74
CA PRO A 131 12.83 1.12 11.62
C PRO A 131 13.54 2.31 12.30
N ILE A 132 12.87 3.44 12.48
CA ILE A 132 13.47 4.61 13.16
C ILE A 132 13.91 4.27 14.59
N VAL A 133 13.18 3.38 15.27
CA VAL A 133 13.54 2.91 16.61
C VAL A 133 14.91 2.23 16.61
N SER A 134 15.28 1.56 15.51
CA SER A 134 16.58 0.88 15.37
C SER A 134 17.78 1.84 15.35
N ALA A 135 17.53 3.14 15.11
CA ALA A 135 18.58 4.15 15.17
C ALA A 135 19.22 4.28 16.56
N VAL A 136 18.52 3.86 17.63
CA VAL A 136 19.03 3.85 19.00
C VAL A 136 20.22 2.90 19.13
N TRP A 137 20.20 1.78 18.40
CA TRP A 137 21.24 0.74 18.46
C TRP A 137 22.32 0.87 17.38
N PHE A 138 21.91 1.28 16.19
CA PHE A 138 22.79 1.27 15.00
C PHE A 138 23.27 2.66 14.61
N GLY A 139 22.80 3.74 15.26
CA GLY A 139 23.03 5.07 14.75
C GLY A 139 22.32 5.30 13.41
N SER A 140 22.95 6.04 12.50
CA SER A 140 22.47 6.26 11.12
C SER A 140 21.01 6.75 11.03
N LEU A 141 20.55 7.55 12.00
CA LEU A 141 19.20 8.12 12.07
C LEU A 141 18.70 8.71 10.73
N PRO A 142 19.52 9.44 9.95
CA PRO A 142 19.08 9.97 8.65
C PRO A 142 18.64 8.89 7.67
N VAL A 143 19.32 7.74 7.63
CA VAL A 143 18.97 6.62 6.74
C VAL A 143 17.57 6.09 7.10
N PHE A 144 17.31 5.85 8.39
CA PHE A 144 16.02 5.36 8.86
C PHE A 144 14.90 6.37 8.60
N ILE A 145 15.11 7.66 8.82
CA ILE A 145 14.10 8.69 8.55
C ILE A 145 13.80 8.78 7.06
N ILE A 146 14.81 8.89 6.21
CA ILE A 146 14.62 9.06 4.76
C ILE A 146 13.90 7.83 4.18
N THR A 147 14.32 6.62 4.49
CA THR A 147 13.71 5.40 3.98
C THR A 147 12.28 5.24 4.50
N SER A 148 12.01 5.55 5.76
CA SER A 148 10.67 5.50 6.35
C SER A 148 9.72 6.50 5.71
N VAL A 149 10.14 7.75 5.53
CA VAL A 149 9.33 8.81 4.90
C VAL A 149 9.03 8.48 3.44
N LEU A 150 10.03 8.04 2.68
CA LEU A 150 9.83 7.65 1.28
C LEU A 150 8.90 6.44 1.16
N SER A 151 9.07 5.44 2.03
CA SER A 151 8.22 4.26 2.09
C SER A 151 6.77 4.63 2.42
N ALA A 152 6.55 5.38 3.51
CA ALA A 152 5.24 5.82 3.94
C ALA A 152 4.55 6.71 2.88
N GLY A 153 5.30 7.64 2.27
CA GLY A 153 4.80 8.52 1.21
C GLY A 153 4.32 7.74 -0.02
N PHE A 154 5.07 6.71 -0.42
CA PHE A 154 4.68 5.84 -1.53
C PHE A 154 3.38 5.09 -1.23
N ASP A 155 3.24 4.51 -0.04
CA ASP A 155 2.02 3.79 0.35
C ASP A 155 0.83 4.73 0.56
N LEU A 156 1.06 5.96 1.06
CA LEU A 156 0.02 6.98 1.16
C LEU A 156 -0.59 7.36 -0.20
N MET A 157 0.19 7.30 -1.29
CA MET A 157 -0.35 7.53 -2.64
C MET A 157 -1.38 6.46 -3.02
N PHE A 158 -1.21 5.20 -2.59
CA PHE A 158 -2.22 4.15 -2.81
C PHE A 158 -3.48 4.41 -1.98
N VAL A 159 -3.35 4.80 -0.72
CA VAL A 159 -4.50 5.19 0.12
C VAL A 159 -5.31 6.30 -0.57
N VAL A 160 -4.64 7.36 -0.98
CA VAL A 160 -5.25 8.49 -1.70
C VAL A 160 -5.94 8.03 -2.99
N MET A 161 -5.33 7.15 -3.75
CA MET A 161 -5.90 6.60 -4.99
C MET A 161 -7.19 5.81 -4.73
N GLN A 162 -7.22 4.95 -3.71
CA GLN A 162 -8.40 4.17 -3.35
C GLN A 162 -9.53 5.10 -2.87
N ARG A 163 -9.23 6.01 -1.97
CA ARG A 163 -10.19 7.00 -1.45
C ARG A 163 -10.73 7.94 -2.54
N TYR A 164 -9.91 8.32 -3.51
CA TYR A 164 -10.34 9.13 -4.65
C TYR A 164 -11.28 8.37 -5.62
N ASN A 165 -11.05 7.09 -5.84
CA ASN A 165 -11.81 6.30 -6.82
C ASN A 165 -13.10 5.71 -6.23
N ARG A 166 -13.11 5.26 -4.98
CA ARG A 166 -14.24 4.56 -4.35
C ARG A 166 -15.58 5.30 -4.44
N PRO A 167 -15.71 6.62 -4.21
CA PRO A 167 -16.99 7.31 -4.37
C PRO A 167 -17.59 7.20 -5.77
N ARG A 168 -16.76 7.00 -6.80
CA ARG A 168 -17.22 6.81 -8.19
C ARG A 168 -17.78 5.42 -8.39
N ILE A 169 -17.12 4.41 -7.85
CA ILE A 169 -17.59 3.02 -7.87
C ILE A 169 -18.93 2.91 -7.12
N ILE A 170 -19.05 3.48 -5.93
CA ILE A 170 -20.29 3.51 -5.16
C ILE A 170 -21.45 4.18 -5.95
N LYS A 171 -21.15 5.24 -6.72
CA LYS A 171 -22.18 5.85 -7.60
C LYS A 171 -22.61 4.92 -8.73
N LEU A 172 -21.72 4.09 -9.26
CA LEU A 172 -22.06 3.10 -10.28
C LEU A 172 -22.95 2.00 -9.68
N ILE A 173 -22.62 1.48 -8.50
CA ILE A 173 -23.47 0.50 -7.77
C ILE A 173 -24.90 1.03 -7.64
N LYS A 174 -25.06 2.23 -7.08
CA LYS A 174 -26.38 2.86 -6.88
C LYS A 174 -27.17 3.11 -8.17
N ARG A 175 -26.49 3.36 -9.29
CA ARG A 175 -27.15 3.51 -10.60
C ARG A 175 -27.63 2.17 -11.13
N TYR A 176 -26.81 1.14 -10.98
CA TYR A 176 -27.15 -0.21 -11.40
C TYR A 176 -28.37 -0.74 -10.64
N GLU A 177 -28.38 -0.61 -9.30
CA GLU A 177 -29.52 -0.99 -8.46
C GLU A 177 -30.83 -0.27 -8.84
N LYS A 178 -30.77 1.03 -9.15
CA LYS A 178 -31.94 1.79 -9.61
C LYS A 178 -32.44 1.35 -10.99
N GLY A 179 -31.52 1.00 -11.89
CA GLY A 179 -31.86 0.51 -13.23
C GLY A 179 -32.59 -0.85 -13.20
N VAL A 180 -32.11 -1.76 -12.36
CA VAL A 180 -32.75 -3.08 -12.17
C VAL A 180 -34.11 -2.93 -11.50
N GLY A 181 -34.22 -2.13 -10.45
CA GLY A 181 -35.50 -1.92 -9.75
C GLY A 181 -36.56 -1.14 -10.56
N SER A 182 -36.19 -0.43 -11.63
CA SER A 182 -37.13 0.19 -12.55
C SER A 182 -37.66 -0.79 -13.61
N SER A 183 -36.85 -1.79 -13.96
CA SER A 183 -37.26 -2.85 -14.91
C SER A 183 -38.25 -3.85 -14.30
N GLU A 184 -38.13 -4.15 -12.99
CA GLU A 184 -39.08 -5.04 -12.27
C GLU A 184 -40.45 -4.39 -11.98
N LYS A 185 -40.52 -3.06 -11.95
CA LYS A 185 -41.78 -2.32 -11.74
C LYS A 185 -42.62 -2.10 -13.02
N SER A 186 -42.07 -2.48 -14.16
CA SER A 186 -42.73 -2.34 -15.48
C SER A 186 -43.29 -3.67 -16.04
N ILE A 187 -43.32 -4.73 -15.23
CA ILE A 187 -43.96 -6.02 -15.50
C ILE A 187 -45.15 -6.18 -14.54
#